data_c6321064f2e202ecb756afd03dfc7089
#
_entry.id   c6321064f2e202ecb756afd03dfc7089
#
_cell.length_a   1.000
_cell.length_b   1.000
_cell.length_c   1.000
_cell.angle_alpha   90.00
_cell.angle_beta   90.00
_cell.angle_gamma   90.00
#
_symmetry.space_group_name_H-M   'P 1'
#
loop_
_entity.id
_entity.type
_entity.pdbx_description
1 polymer ?
#
loop_
_entity_poly.entity_id
_entity_poly.type
_entity_poly.pdbx_seq_one_letter_code
_entity_poly.pdbx_strand_id
1 'polypeptide(L)'
;MSLVTFVLAEAYIFLNGGELLAPLAILKMLGLILLTVLTSSAMVYFLTSFFRSQNAFATASTILGTIIGFLAGVYVPIGQFSDSVQTVIKLFPMTYSASLMRQVMMEEPLKISFAGVPVEGLDAFKLMMGHTIRFGETAVTPFTSILILSGTALLLYGMSILSISRKAKLTKNRRPRIERRGLFCG
;
A
#
# COMPACT_ATOMS: atom_id res chain seq x y z
N MET A 1 10.03 9.00 5.59
CA MET A 1 9.95 7.92 6.60
C MET A 1 10.35 6.56 6.01
N SER A 2 9.76 6.09 4.92
CA SER A 2 10.06 4.73 4.38
C SER A 2 11.53 4.47 4.08
N LEU A 3 12.26 5.43 3.51
CA LEU A 3 13.71 5.29 3.27
C LEU A 3 14.52 5.19 4.56
N VAL A 4 14.17 6.00 5.55
CA VAL A 4 14.85 5.95 6.87
C VAL A 4 14.62 4.60 7.54
N THR A 5 13.39 4.09 7.52
CA THR A 5 13.07 2.77 8.07
C THR A 5 13.82 1.66 7.33
N PHE A 6 13.95 1.76 6.01
CA PHE A 6 14.71 0.80 5.21
C PHE A 6 16.20 0.80 5.58
N VAL A 7 16.82 1.98 5.66
CA VAL A 7 18.24 2.13 6.07
C VAL A 7 18.46 1.59 7.49
N LEU A 8 17.54 1.87 8.42
CA LEU A 8 17.62 1.35 9.78
C LEU A 8 17.49 -0.18 9.83
N ALA A 9 16.64 -0.77 8.99
CA ALA A 9 16.49 -2.21 8.89
C ALA A 9 17.77 -2.87 8.36
N GLU A 10 18.37 -2.33 7.30
CA GLU A 10 19.64 -2.82 6.77
C GLU A 10 20.79 -2.69 7.80
N ALA A 11 20.86 -1.55 8.48
CA ALA A 11 21.84 -1.34 9.55
C ALA A 11 21.65 -2.35 10.68
N TYR A 12 20.41 -2.62 11.08
CA TYR A 12 20.11 -3.62 12.12
C TYR A 12 20.53 -5.02 11.69
N ILE A 13 20.24 -5.43 10.45
CA ILE A 13 20.66 -6.73 9.90
C ILE A 13 22.18 -6.86 9.93
N PHE A 14 22.89 -5.84 9.47
CA PHE A 14 24.36 -5.81 9.47
C PHE A 14 24.96 -5.91 10.87
N LEU A 15 24.44 -5.17 11.84
CA LEU A 15 24.92 -5.18 13.24
C LEU A 15 24.70 -6.53 13.94
N ASN A 16 23.70 -7.31 13.50
CA ASN A 16 23.44 -8.65 14.05
C ASN A 16 24.10 -9.78 13.25
N GLY A 17 25.05 -9.45 12.38
CA GLY A 17 25.84 -10.44 11.63
C GLY A 17 25.12 -11.02 10.41
N GLY A 18 24.02 -10.39 9.96
CA GLY A 18 23.36 -10.74 8.72
C GLY A 18 24.06 -10.14 7.50
N GLU A 19 23.82 -10.72 6.34
CA GLU A 19 24.33 -10.20 5.07
C GLU A 19 23.45 -9.04 4.58
N LEU A 20 24.09 -7.97 4.09
CA LEU A 20 23.38 -6.86 3.44
C LEU A 20 22.74 -7.32 2.14
N LEU A 21 21.62 -6.70 1.78
CA LEU A 21 20.98 -6.97 0.51
C LEU A 21 21.94 -6.69 -0.67
N ALA A 22 21.89 -7.56 -1.67
CA ALA A 22 22.64 -7.35 -2.91
C ALA A 22 22.27 -6.00 -3.55
N PRO A 23 23.22 -5.31 -4.22
CA PRO A 23 22.95 -3.97 -4.80
C PRO A 23 21.74 -3.93 -5.72
N LEU A 24 21.49 -5.00 -6.46
CA LEU A 24 20.30 -5.14 -7.31
C LEU A 24 19.00 -5.23 -6.49
N ALA A 25 19.03 -5.90 -5.34
CA ALA A 25 17.88 -5.99 -4.44
C ALA A 25 17.58 -4.63 -3.79
N ILE A 26 18.63 -3.87 -3.42
CA ILE A 26 18.48 -2.49 -2.94
C ILE A 26 17.81 -1.61 -3.99
N LEU A 27 18.23 -1.69 -5.25
CA LEU A 27 17.64 -0.92 -6.34
C LEU A 27 16.16 -1.29 -6.56
N LYS A 28 15.83 -2.59 -6.55
CA LYS A 28 14.44 -3.07 -6.60
C LYS A 28 13.61 -2.52 -5.43
N MET A 29 14.18 -2.55 -4.22
CA MET A 29 13.52 -2.06 -3.01
C MET A 29 13.24 -0.56 -3.06
N LEU A 30 14.18 0.24 -3.54
CA LEU A 30 13.97 1.68 -3.75
C LEU A 30 12.84 1.96 -4.75
N GLY A 31 12.80 1.23 -5.86
CA GLY A 31 11.70 1.32 -6.82
C GLY A 31 10.34 0.96 -6.23
N LEU A 32 10.28 -0.11 -5.42
CA LEU A 32 9.07 -0.52 -4.72
C LEU A 32 8.63 0.50 -3.66
N ILE A 33 9.55 1.12 -2.93
CA ILE A 33 9.26 2.19 -1.98
C ILE A 33 8.63 3.39 -2.70
N LEU A 34 9.19 3.83 -3.82
CA LEU A 34 8.63 4.92 -4.62
C LEU A 34 7.22 4.58 -5.11
N LEU A 35 7.02 3.40 -5.67
CA LEU A 35 5.71 2.96 -6.15
C LEU A 35 4.68 2.90 -5.01
N THR A 36 5.08 2.37 -3.86
CA THR A 36 4.22 2.28 -2.68
C THR A 36 3.84 3.66 -2.15
N VAL A 37 4.79 4.60 -2.09
CA VAL A 37 4.54 5.98 -1.66
C VAL A 37 3.57 6.68 -2.61
N LEU A 38 3.74 6.50 -3.92
CA LEU A 38 2.81 7.04 -4.92
C LEU A 38 1.41 6.47 -4.75
N THR A 39 1.28 5.15 -4.59
CA THR A 39 -0.02 4.49 -4.40
C THR A 39 -0.70 4.92 -3.09
N SER A 40 0.06 5.00 -1.99
CA SER A 40 -0.44 5.47 -0.69
C SER A 40 -0.89 6.92 -0.75
N SER A 41 -0.11 7.78 -1.40
CA SER A 41 -0.48 9.20 -1.59
C SER A 41 -1.77 9.32 -2.39
N ALA A 42 -1.92 8.56 -3.48
CA ALA A 42 -3.15 8.53 -4.27
C ALA A 42 -4.36 8.11 -3.42
N MET A 43 -4.19 7.10 -2.57
CA MET A 43 -5.24 6.62 -1.67
C MET A 43 -5.63 7.68 -0.64
N VAL A 44 -4.66 8.35 -0.02
CA VAL A 44 -4.92 9.45 0.93
C VAL A 44 -5.62 10.62 0.24
N TYR A 45 -5.16 11.04 -0.94
CA TYR A 45 -5.81 12.09 -1.72
C TYR A 45 -7.26 11.75 -2.07
N PHE A 46 -7.51 10.52 -2.47
CA PHE A 46 -8.85 10.04 -2.73
C PHE A 46 -9.73 10.10 -1.48
N LEU A 47 -9.23 9.61 -0.34
CA LEU A 47 -9.94 9.62 0.93
C LEU A 47 -10.26 11.04 1.40
N THR A 48 -9.31 11.99 1.30
CA THR A 48 -9.56 13.39 1.70
C THR A 48 -10.70 14.03 0.93
N SER A 49 -10.99 13.55 -0.28
CA SER A 49 -12.09 14.04 -1.10
C SER A 49 -13.47 13.80 -0.49
N PHE A 50 -13.62 12.82 0.39
CA PHE A 50 -14.88 12.48 1.07
C PHE A 50 -15.11 13.26 2.35
N PHE A 51 -14.03 13.72 3.01
CA PHE A 51 -14.15 14.41 4.29
C PHE A 51 -14.26 15.92 4.11
N ARG A 52 -15.13 16.56 4.90
CA ARG A 52 -15.31 18.01 4.93
C ARG A 52 -14.65 18.67 6.15
N SER A 53 -14.24 17.87 7.14
CA SER A 53 -13.68 18.33 8.41
C SER A 53 -12.35 17.63 8.64
N GLN A 54 -11.35 18.38 9.14
CA GLN A 54 -10.05 17.84 9.51
C GLN A 54 -10.15 16.80 10.63
N ASN A 55 -11.02 17.03 11.61
CA ASN A 55 -11.21 16.10 12.73
C ASN A 55 -11.80 14.75 12.25
N ALA A 56 -12.80 14.79 11.36
CA ALA A 56 -13.37 13.59 10.77
C ALA A 56 -12.32 12.81 9.95
N PHE A 57 -11.48 13.50 9.18
CA PHE A 57 -10.38 12.88 8.45
C PHE A 57 -9.33 12.27 9.39
N ALA A 58 -8.94 12.98 10.45
CA ALA A 58 -7.96 12.47 11.43
C ALA A 58 -8.45 11.17 12.09
N THR A 59 -9.70 11.16 12.57
CA THR A 59 -10.32 9.96 13.18
C THR A 59 -10.38 8.80 12.18
N ALA A 60 -10.85 9.06 10.97
CA ALA A 60 -10.92 8.04 9.93
C ALA A 60 -9.53 7.50 9.54
N SER A 61 -8.51 8.36 9.47
CA SER A 61 -7.14 7.96 9.16
C SER A 61 -6.54 7.04 10.22
N THR A 62 -6.85 7.25 11.50
CA THR A 62 -6.41 6.37 12.58
C THR A 62 -7.01 4.98 12.44
N ILE A 63 -8.33 4.90 12.21
CA ILE A 63 -9.02 3.62 12.00
C ILE A 63 -8.48 2.91 10.76
N LEU A 64 -8.36 3.63 9.63
CA LEU A 64 -7.84 3.07 8.40
C LEU A 64 -6.40 2.58 8.53
N GLY A 65 -5.53 3.33 9.24
CA GLY A 65 -4.16 2.92 9.50
C GLY A 65 -4.08 1.60 10.25
N THR A 66 -4.92 1.41 11.26
CA THR A 66 -5.01 0.14 11.98
C THR A 66 -5.48 -1.00 11.08
N ILE A 67 -6.55 -0.78 10.32
CA ILE A 67 -7.08 -1.78 9.39
C ILE A 67 -6.03 -2.15 8.33
N ILE A 68 -5.32 -1.19 7.75
CA ILE A 68 -4.25 -1.42 6.78
C ILE A 68 -3.14 -2.28 7.37
N GLY A 69 -2.76 -2.07 8.64
CA GLY A 69 -1.77 -2.89 9.33
C GLY A 69 -2.17 -4.37 9.42
N PHE A 70 -3.46 -4.66 9.68
CA PHE A 70 -3.99 -6.02 9.63
C PHE A 70 -4.03 -6.57 8.21
N LEU A 71 -4.55 -5.81 7.25
CA LEU A 71 -4.67 -6.24 5.86
C LEU A 71 -3.32 -6.46 5.17
N ALA A 72 -2.31 -5.69 5.54
CA ALA A 72 -0.94 -5.88 5.05
C ALA A 72 -0.22 -7.08 5.71
N GLY A 73 -0.85 -7.73 6.69
CA GLY A 73 -0.24 -8.86 7.41
C GLY A 73 0.94 -8.44 8.29
N VAL A 74 0.90 -7.23 8.85
CA VAL A 74 1.93 -6.73 9.77
C VAL A 74 1.69 -7.26 11.17
N TYR A 75 0.44 -7.21 11.65
CA TYR A 75 0.08 -7.68 12.98
C TYR A 75 -0.21 -9.17 13.05
N VAL A 76 -0.82 -9.73 12.02
CA VAL A 76 -1.19 -11.15 11.94
C VAL A 76 -0.81 -11.68 10.56
N PRO A 77 -0.11 -12.84 10.46
CA PRO A 77 0.19 -13.45 9.18
C PRO A 77 -1.08 -13.69 8.34
N ILE A 78 -1.03 -13.39 7.04
CA ILE A 78 -2.21 -13.44 6.15
C ILE A 78 -2.85 -14.82 6.12
N GLY A 79 -2.05 -15.88 6.20
CA GLY A 79 -2.53 -17.26 6.18
C GLY A 79 -3.32 -17.69 7.42
N GLN A 80 -3.32 -16.91 8.50
CA GLN A 80 -4.10 -17.19 9.70
C GLN A 80 -5.55 -16.66 9.62
N PHE A 81 -5.85 -15.84 8.63
CA PHE A 81 -7.21 -15.36 8.44
C PHE A 81 -8.09 -16.38 7.71
N SER A 82 -9.39 -16.32 7.95
CA SER A 82 -10.37 -17.11 7.19
C SER A 82 -10.37 -16.72 5.71
N ASP A 83 -10.80 -17.63 4.84
CA ASP A 83 -10.81 -17.42 3.38
C ASP A 83 -11.58 -16.16 2.95
N SER A 84 -12.68 -15.86 3.64
CA SER A 84 -13.47 -14.65 3.41
C SER A 84 -12.67 -13.38 3.68
N VAL A 85 -11.91 -13.35 4.78
CA VAL A 85 -11.04 -12.21 5.13
C VAL A 85 -9.85 -12.11 4.17
N GLN A 86 -9.25 -13.24 3.81
CA GLN A 86 -8.18 -13.26 2.81
C GLN A 86 -8.65 -12.71 1.45
N THR A 87 -9.90 -12.96 1.07
CA THR A 87 -10.47 -12.41 -0.16
C THR A 87 -10.57 -10.87 -0.10
N VAL A 88 -10.99 -10.33 1.04
CA VAL A 88 -11.00 -8.87 1.27
C VAL A 88 -9.58 -8.29 1.24
N ILE A 89 -8.62 -8.96 1.89
CA ILE A 89 -7.20 -8.57 1.90
C ILE A 89 -6.66 -8.45 0.47
N LYS A 90 -6.97 -9.40 -0.39
CA LYS A 90 -6.53 -9.44 -1.81
C LYS A 90 -7.10 -8.27 -2.65
N LEU A 91 -8.17 -7.63 -2.20
CA LEU A 91 -8.74 -6.46 -2.88
C LEU A 91 -7.96 -5.17 -2.59
N PHE A 92 -7.19 -5.13 -1.51
CA PHE A 92 -6.46 -3.94 -1.09
C PHE A 92 -5.09 -3.84 -1.78
N PRO A 93 -4.78 -2.71 -2.43
CA PRO A 93 -3.50 -2.54 -3.15
C PRO A 93 -2.28 -2.59 -2.21
N MET A 94 -2.42 -2.19 -0.94
CA MET A 94 -1.33 -2.24 0.03
C MET A 94 -0.83 -3.66 0.30
N THR A 95 -1.66 -4.68 0.15
CA THR A 95 -1.29 -6.08 0.30
C THR A 95 -0.25 -6.51 -0.74
N TYR A 96 -0.40 -6.04 -1.98
CA TYR A 96 0.57 -6.34 -3.05
C TYR A 96 1.90 -5.63 -2.82
N SER A 97 1.88 -4.40 -2.30
CA SER A 97 3.07 -3.68 -1.89
C SER A 97 3.85 -4.43 -0.80
N ALA A 98 3.15 -4.85 0.26
CA ALA A 98 3.76 -5.62 1.34
C ALA A 98 4.32 -6.96 0.86
N SER A 99 3.59 -7.68 -0.01
CA SER A 99 4.05 -8.93 -0.61
C SER A 99 5.31 -8.74 -1.45
N LEU A 100 5.36 -7.72 -2.31
CA LEU A 100 6.54 -7.42 -3.13
C LEU A 100 7.77 -7.08 -2.28
N MET A 101 7.60 -6.27 -1.23
CA MET A 101 8.70 -5.96 -0.31
C MET A 101 9.22 -7.21 0.40
N ARG A 102 8.31 -8.10 0.86
CA ARG A 102 8.69 -9.39 1.45
C ARG A 102 9.44 -10.27 0.46
N GLN A 103 9.03 -10.31 -0.81
CA GLN A 103 9.71 -11.09 -1.85
C GLN A 103 11.16 -10.66 -2.03
N VAL A 104 11.43 -9.35 -2.03
CA VAL A 104 12.81 -8.85 -2.17
C VAL A 104 13.63 -9.06 -0.91
N MET A 105 13.08 -8.76 0.27
CA MET A 105 13.83 -8.84 1.54
C MET A 105 14.04 -10.27 2.04
N MET A 106 13.12 -11.19 1.76
CA MET A 106 13.17 -12.55 2.25
C MET A 106 13.83 -13.51 1.25
N GLU A 107 14.25 -13.07 0.07
CA GLU A 107 14.81 -13.94 -0.97
C GLU A 107 16.03 -14.73 -0.47
N GLU A 108 17.02 -14.04 0.07
CA GLU A 108 18.25 -14.69 0.59
C GLU A 108 18.01 -15.43 1.92
N PRO A 109 17.36 -14.85 2.94
CA PRO A 109 17.05 -15.57 4.17
C PRO A 109 16.27 -16.86 3.96
N LEU A 110 15.34 -16.90 3.02
CA LEU A 110 14.58 -18.12 2.72
C LEU A 110 15.45 -19.20 2.08
N LYS A 111 16.39 -18.85 1.20
CA LYS A 111 17.33 -19.81 0.61
C LYS A 111 18.19 -20.48 1.67
N ILE A 112 18.67 -19.71 2.65
CA ILE A 112 19.54 -20.20 3.73
C ILE A 112 18.74 -21.04 4.74
N SER A 113 17.61 -20.50 5.24
CA SER A 113 16.83 -21.14 6.31
C SER A 113 16.09 -22.40 5.86
N PHE A 114 15.73 -22.50 4.59
CA PHE A 114 15.02 -23.65 4.03
C PHE A 114 15.92 -24.54 3.16
N ALA A 115 17.24 -24.42 3.29
CA ALA A 115 18.17 -25.32 2.64
C ALA A 115 17.96 -26.76 3.15
N GLY A 116 17.43 -27.65 2.27
CA GLY A 116 17.14 -29.04 2.62
C GLY A 116 15.70 -29.32 3.11
N VAL A 117 14.85 -28.32 3.20
CA VAL A 117 13.41 -28.51 3.50
C VAL A 117 12.64 -28.83 2.21
N PRO A 118 11.65 -29.74 2.24
CA PRO A 118 10.79 -30.01 1.07
C PRO A 118 10.11 -28.73 0.57
N VAL A 119 9.96 -28.62 -0.76
CA VAL A 119 9.38 -27.46 -1.45
C VAL A 119 7.99 -27.10 -0.91
N GLU A 120 7.19 -28.10 -0.54
CA GLU A 120 5.86 -27.95 0.03
C GLU A 120 5.87 -27.14 1.34
N GLY A 121 6.86 -27.38 2.22
CA GLY A 121 7.02 -26.65 3.47
C GLY A 121 7.40 -25.19 3.24
N LEU A 122 8.27 -24.92 2.27
CA LEU A 122 8.64 -23.57 1.87
C LEU A 122 7.45 -22.81 1.27
N ASP A 123 6.66 -23.45 0.42
CA ASP A 123 5.50 -22.82 -0.20
C ASP A 123 4.39 -22.54 0.81
N ALA A 124 4.15 -23.45 1.76
CA ALA A 124 3.23 -23.23 2.85
C ALA A 124 3.65 -22.03 3.72
N PHE A 125 4.93 -21.92 4.03
CA PHE A 125 5.49 -20.78 4.77
C PHE A 125 5.31 -19.46 4.01
N LYS A 126 5.63 -19.44 2.70
CA LYS A 126 5.45 -18.26 1.84
C LYS A 126 4.01 -17.79 1.78
N LEU A 127 3.06 -18.72 1.68
CA LEU A 127 1.64 -18.40 1.70
C LEU A 127 1.19 -17.86 3.05
N MET A 128 1.60 -18.51 4.13
CA MET A 128 1.28 -18.10 5.49
C MET A 128 1.76 -16.68 5.79
N MET A 129 2.99 -16.36 5.40
CA MET A 129 3.58 -15.03 5.61
C MET A 129 3.09 -13.96 4.64
N GLY A 130 2.29 -14.31 3.62
CA GLY A 130 1.85 -13.36 2.59
C GLY A 130 2.98 -12.89 1.67
N HIS A 131 4.04 -13.70 1.54
CA HIS A 131 5.07 -13.54 0.53
C HIS A 131 4.50 -13.78 -0.88
N THR A 132 3.63 -14.79 -1.00
CA THR A 132 2.95 -15.12 -2.23
C THR A 132 1.44 -14.93 -2.04
N ILE A 133 0.81 -14.17 -2.92
CA ILE A 133 -0.64 -13.99 -2.95
C ILE A 133 -1.19 -14.96 -4.01
N ARG A 134 -2.24 -15.73 -3.67
CA ARG A 134 -2.91 -16.63 -4.60
C ARG A 134 -4.37 -16.21 -4.81
N PHE A 135 -4.82 -16.28 -6.06
CA PHE A 135 -6.24 -16.25 -6.43
C PHE A 135 -6.64 -17.66 -6.90
N GLY A 136 -7.32 -18.39 -6.04
CA GLY A 136 -7.56 -19.81 -6.28
C GLY A 136 -6.23 -20.56 -6.39
N GLU A 137 -6.00 -21.25 -7.49
CA GLU A 137 -4.78 -22.01 -7.76
C GLU A 137 -3.64 -21.16 -8.38
N THR A 138 -3.94 -19.94 -8.82
CA THR A 138 -2.97 -19.11 -9.54
C THR A 138 -2.22 -18.19 -8.60
N ALA A 139 -0.90 -18.31 -8.55
CA ALA A 139 -0.04 -17.38 -7.81
C ALA A 139 0.12 -16.06 -8.60
N VAL A 140 -0.02 -14.93 -7.90
CA VAL A 140 0.18 -13.62 -8.49
C VAL A 140 1.67 -13.39 -8.70
N THR A 141 2.06 -13.12 -9.94
CA THR A 141 3.46 -12.83 -10.27
C THR A 141 3.85 -11.43 -9.76
N PRO A 142 5.14 -11.18 -9.49
CA PRO A 142 5.63 -9.86 -9.10
C PRO A 142 5.25 -8.77 -10.11
N PHE A 143 5.30 -9.10 -11.40
CA PHE A 143 4.92 -8.18 -12.47
C PHE A 143 3.44 -7.79 -12.41
N THR A 144 2.55 -8.75 -12.19
CA THR A 144 1.10 -8.50 -12.01
C THR A 144 0.84 -7.62 -10.79
N SER A 145 1.55 -7.84 -9.69
CA SER A 145 1.45 -7.00 -8.48
C SER A 145 1.85 -5.55 -8.73
N ILE A 146 2.95 -5.32 -9.47
CA ILE A 146 3.39 -3.98 -9.89
C ILE A 146 2.34 -3.31 -10.78
N LEU A 147 1.76 -4.07 -11.71
CA LEU A 147 0.73 -3.56 -12.62
C LEU A 147 -0.55 -3.18 -11.87
N ILE A 148 -0.98 -3.97 -10.90
CA ILE A 148 -2.11 -3.66 -10.02
C ILE A 148 -1.84 -2.39 -9.22
N LEU A 149 -0.65 -2.25 -8.60
CA LEU A 149 -0.28 -1.06 -7.84
C LEU A 149 -0.25 0.20 -8.71
N SER A 150 0.39 0.13 -9.87
CA SER A 150 0.46 1.26 -10.80
C SER A 150 -0.92 1.64 -11.34
N GLY A 151 -1.72 0.65 -11.71
CA GLY A 151 -3.09 0.85 -12.20
C GLY A 151 -4.00 1.48 -11.13
N THR A 152 -3.94 0.99 -9.90
CA THR A 152 -4.72 1.57 -8.79
C THR A 152 -4.26 2.98 -8.44
N ALA A 153 -2.96 3.27 -8.46
CA ALA A 153 -2.44 4.62 -8.26
C ALA A 153 -2.99 5.59 -9.31
N LEU A 154 -2.91 5.23 -10.59
CA LEU A 154 -3.40 6.06 -11.69
C LEU A 154 -4.92 6.29 -11.61
N LEU A 155 -5.68 5.24 -11.30
CA LEU A 155 -7.14 5.35 -11.13
C LEU A 155 -7.50 6.28 -9.98
N LEU A 156 -6.87 6.12 -8.81
CA LEU A 156 -7.16 6.92 -7.63
C LEU A 156 -6.73 8.39 -7.83
N TYR A 157 -5.60 8.66 -8.47
CA TYR A 157 -5.20 10.03 -8.85
C TYR A 157 -6.19 10.65 -9.83
N GLY A 158 -6.59 9.92 -10.88
CA GLY A 158 -7.57 10.37 -11.85
C GLY A 158 -8.92 10.73 -11.20
N MET A 159 -9.44 9.85 -10.35
CA MET A 159 -10.68 10.09 -9.60
C MET A 159 -10.57 11.28 -8.65
N SER A 160 -9.43 11.46 -8.00
CA SER A 160 -9.14 12.56 -7.09
C SER A 160 -9.15 13.91 -7.83
N ILE A 161 -8.45 13.99 -8.97
CA ILE A 161 -8.43 15.18 -9.83
C ILE A 161 -9.83 15.53 -10.31
N LEU A 162 -10.61 14.56 -10.78
CA LEU A 162 -11.98 14.76 -11.22
C LEU A 162 -12.88 15.29 -10.09
N SER A 163 -12.72 14.76 -8.87
CA SER A 163 -13.49 15.20 -7.70
C SER A 163 -13.18 16.64 -7.32
N ILE A 164 -11.91 17.04 -7.33
CA ILE A 164 -11.47 18.41 -7.02
C ILE A 164 -11.93 19.38 -8.12
N SER A 165 -11.79 19.00 -9.38
CA SER A 165 -12.22 19.83 -10.52
C SER A 165 -13.73 20.11 -10.50
N ARG A 166 -14.54 19.12 -10.13
CA ARG A 166 -16.00 19.30 -9.96
C ARG A 166 -16.34 20.25 -8.82
N LYS A 167 -15.66 20.13 -7.66
CA LYS A 167 -15.85 21.04 -6.52
C LYS A 167 -15.46 22.48 -6.86
N ALA A 168 -14.33 22.67 -7.54
CA ALA A 168 -13.86 23.99 -7.98
C ALA A 168 -14.83 24.69 -8.93
N LYS A 169 -15.42 23.96 -9.89
CA LYS A 169 -16.44 24.51 -10.81
C LYS A 169 -17.71 24.95 -10.06
N LEU A 170 -18.16 24.19 -9.07
CA LEU A 170 -19.33 24.52 -8.27
C LEU A 170 -19.12 25.77 -7.40
N THR A 171 -17.92 25.94 -6.83
CA THR A 171 -17.57 27.12 -6.03
C THR A 171 -17.45 28.36 -6.89
N LYS A 172 -16.85 28.25 -8.08
CA LYS A 172 -16.74 29.38 -9.03
C LYS A 172 -18.13 29.88 -9.51
N ASN A 173 -19.07 28.97 -9.67
CA ASN A 173 -20.43 29.30 -10.12
C ASN A 173 -21.29 29.92 -9.01
N ARG A 174 -20.91 29.79 -7.73
CA ARG A 174 -21.66 30.41 -6.60
C ARG A 174 -21.19 31.82 -6.28
N ARG A 175 -19.97 32.24 -6.60
CA ARG A 175 -19.43 33.59 -6.34
C ARG A 175 -20.21 34.70 -6.99
N PRO A 176 -20.61 34.65 -8.27
CA PRO A 176 -21.34 35.76 -8.87
C PRO A 176 -22.77 35.99 -8.33
N ARG A 177 -23.34 35.01 -7.62
CA ARG A 177 -24.68 35.11 -7.03
C ARG A 177 -24.70 35.86 -5.69
N ILE A 178 -23.60 35.84 -4.95
CA ILE A 178 -23.48 36.55 -3.67
C ILE A 178 -23.18 38.02 -3.90
N GLU A 179 -22.34 38.34 -4.88
CA GLU A 179 -22.00 39.72 -5.26
C GLU A 179 -23.20 40.52 -5.77
N ARG A 180 -24.11 39.88 -6.50
CA ARG A 180 -25.38 40.51 -6.96
C ARG A 180 -26.40 40.74 -5.84
N ARG A 181 -26.36 39.97 -4.75
CA ARG A 181 -27.26 40.17 -3.59
C ARG A 181 -26.81 41.30 -2.68
N GLY A 182 -25.51 41.56 -2.59
CA GLY A 182 -24.97 42.67 -1.78
C GLY A 182 -25.24 44.07 -2.40
N LEU A 183 -25.53 44.15 -3.69
CA LEU A 183 -25.80 45.42 -4.39
C LEU A 183 -27.26 45.89 -4.31
N PHE A 184 -28.16 45.08 -3.73
CA PHE A 184 -29.58 45.43 -3.59
C PHE A 184 -30.00 45.74 -2.14
N CYS A 185 -29.05 45.80 -1.17
CA CYS A 185 -29.31 46.19 0.22
C CYS A 185 -28.46 47.42 0.58
N GLY A 186 -28.52 48.49 -0.22
CA GLY A 186 -27.96 49.79 0.09
C GLY A 186 -28.99 50.86 -0.15
#